data_f10cc6dda9ca2efc4f08c57154d74b1e
#
_entry.id   f10cc6dda9ca2efc4f08c57154d74b1e
#
_cell.length_a   1.000
_cell.length_b   1.000
_cell.length_c   1.000
_cell.angle_alpha   90.00
_cell.angle_beta   90.00
_cell.angle_gamma   90.00
#
_symmetry.space_group_name_H-M   'P 1'
#
loop_
_entity.id
_entity.type
_entity.pdbx_description
1 polymer ?
#
loop_
_entity_poly.entity_id
_entity_poly.type
_entity_poly.pdbx_seq_one_letter_code
_entity_poly.pdbx_strand_id
1 'polypeptide(L)'
;NWLAGRADIAAGRIGYFGQSQGGAFGFFLGGLNPHINAVLVCVPAMCDFFAKNKDRQPGWPQLSNLQTAPYYDCVNFARYMKCPFTIYVGFGDISCPPSSNYAAYNAVPSEKKVINKIGMGHTIPPDYYRELEQMVKYLKNK
;
A
#
# COMPACT_ATOMS: atom_id res chain seq x y z
N ASN A 1 -10.19 3.30 14.96
CA ASN A 1 -10.53 2.36 16.08
C ASN A 1 -12.04 2.08 16.25
N TRP A 2 -12.93 2.85 15.58
CA TRP A 2 -14.37 2.65 15.68
C TRP A 2 -14.80 1.23 15.26
N LEU A 3 -14.31 0.71 14.12
CA LEU A 3 -14.59 -0.66 13.68
C LEU A 3 -14.13 -1.71 14.71
N ALA A 4 -12.95 -1.55 15.28
CA ALA A 4 -12.40 -2.51 16.25
C ALA A 4 -13.17 -2.57 17.57
N GLY A 5 -13.97 -1.54 17.89
CA GLY A 5 -14.82 -1.48 19.08
C GLY A 5 -16.26 -1.97 18.87
N ARG A 6 -16.63 -2.40 17.65
CA ARG A 6 -17.98 -2.87 17.35
C ARG A 6 -18.14 -4.34 17.71
N ALA A 7 -19.29 -4.68 18.31
CA ALA A 7 -19.61 -6.06 18.69
C ALA A 7 -19.87 -6.99 17.47
N ASP A 8 -20.26 -6.41 16.32
CA ASP A 8 -20.52 -7.14 15.08
C ASP A 8 -19.26 -7.31 14.18
N ILE A 9 -18.12 -6.74 14.59
CA ILE A 9 -16.84 -6.89 13.90
C ILE A 9 -15.94 -7.84 14.69
N ALA A 10 -15.45 -8.87 14.01
CA ALA A 10 -14.55 -9.82 14.65
C ALA A 10 -13.18 -9.15 14.94
N ALA A 11 -12.82 -9.09 16.22
CA ALA A 11 -11.52 -8.55 16.64
C ALA A 11 -10.36 -9.30 15.98
N GLY A 12 -9.34 -8.57 15.53
CA GLY A 12 -8.19 -9.17 14.86
C GLY A 12 -8.44 -9.63 13.41
N ARG A 13 -9.58 -9.29 12.81
CA ARG A 13 -9.98 -9.70 11.45
C ARG A 13 -10.29 -8.53 10.52
N ILE A 14 -9.63 -7.39 10.73
CA ILE A 14 -9.81 -6.21 9.89
C ILE A 14 -8.72 -6.17 8.83
N GLY A 15 -9.12 -6.26 7.56
CA GLY A 15 -8.25 -6.05 6.41
C GLY A 15 -8.48 -4.69 5.76
N TYR A 16 -7.49 -4.23 5.03
CA TYR A 16 -7.56 -2.99 4.26
C TYR A 16 -7.26 -3.26 2.78
N PHE A 17 -8.10 -2.70 1.90
CA PHE A 17 -7.87 -2.65 0.45
C PHE A 17 -7.93 -1.21 -0.04
N GLY A 18 -7.02 -0.83 -0.93
CA GLY A 18 -7.04 0.50 -1.54
C GLY A 18 -6.23 0.62 -2.83
N GLN A 19 -6.62 1.58 -3.67
CA GLN A 19 -5.93 1.93 -4.90
C GLN A 19 -5.43 3.37 -4.84
N SER A 20 -4.32 3.66 -5.52
CA SER A 20 -3.79 5.01 -5.69
C SER A 20 -3.62 5.74 -4.34
N GLN A 21 -4.28 6.85 -4.10
CA GLN A 21 -4.31 7.52 -2.79
C GLN A 21 -4.85 6.60 -1.69
N GLY A 22 -5.89 5.80 -1.98
CA GLY A 22 -6.37 4.75 -1.08
C GLY A 22 -5.29 3.70 -0.81
N GLY A 23 -4.44 3.39 -1.78
CA GLY A 23 -3.26 2.54 -1.60
C GLY A 23 -2.24 3.14 -0.61
N ALA A 24 -2.03 4.46 -0.66
CA ALA A 24 -1.19 5.15 0.32
C ALA A 24 -1.73 5.01 1.75
N PHE A 25 -3.05 5.15 1.92
CA PHE A 25 -3.68 4.92 3.22
C PHE A 25 -3.48 3.50 3.75
N GLY A 26 -3.30 2.52 2.86
CA GLY A 26 -2.91 1.16 3.25
C GLY A 26 -1.58 1.10 4.00
N PHE A 27 -0.58 1.89 3.57
CA PHE A 27 0.69 2.01 4.28
C PHE A 27 0.55 2.73 5.62
N PHE A 28 -0.23 3.83 5.67
CA PHE A 28 -0.46 4.57 6.90
C PHE A 28 -1.20 3.74 7.93
N LEU A 29 -2.29 3.11 7.53
CA LEU A 29 -3.10 2.29 8.42
C LEU A 29 -2.37 1.01 8.85
N GLY A 30 -1.73 0.31 7.93
CA GLY A 30 -0.99 -0.92 8.24
C GLY A 30 0.25 -0.67 9.10
N GLY A 31 0.90 0.50 8.94
CA GLY A 31 2.06 0.87 9.74
C GLY A 31 1.73 1.45 11.12
N LEU A 32 0.58 2.14 11.27
CA LEU A 32 0.25 2.88 12.49
C LEU A 32 -0.89 2.29 13.32
N ASN A 33 -1.79 1.52 12.68
CA ASN A 33 -2.98 1.02 13.37
C ASN A 33 -2.84 -0.48 13.68
N PRO A 34 -2.72 -0.86 14.97
CA PRO A 34 -2.54 -2.25 15.37
C PRO A 34 -3.75 -3.15 15.10
N HIS A 35 -4.91 -2.56 14.78
CA HIS A 35 -6.12 -3.32 14.45
C HIS A 35 -6.18 -3.76 12.98
N ILE A 36 -5.27 -3.27 12.11
CA ILE A 36 -5.19 -3.74 10.73
C ILE A 36 -4.36 -5.02 10.69
N ASN A 37 -4.94 -6.07 10.14
CA ASN A 37 -4.40 -7.44 10.19
C ASN A 37 -3.98 -7.99 8.84
N ALA A 38 -4.31 -7.31 7.74
CA ALA A 38 -3.81 -7.56 6.40
C ALA A 38 -4.03 -6.33 5.52
N VAL A 39 -3.13 -6.08 4.57
CA VAL A 39 -3.20 -4.95 3.64
C VAL A 39 -2.99 -5.44 2.21
N LEU A 40 -3.90 -5.04 1.32
CA LEU A 40 -3.81 -5.23 -0.13
C LEU A 40 -3.91 -3.86 -0.81
N VAL A 41 -2.92 -3.49 -1.61
CA VAL A 41 -2.95 -2.20 -2.32
C VAL A 41 -2.66 -2.37 -3.81
N CYS A 42 -3.26 -1.50 -4.63
CA CYS A 42 -3.01 -1.42 -6.06
C CYS A 42 -2.43 -0.05 -6.41
N VAL A 43 -1.31 -0.03 -7.13
CA VAL A 43 -0.66 1.18 -7.67
C VAL A 43 -0.68 2.37 -6.69
N PRO A 44 -0.12 2.20 -5.48
CA PRO A 44 -0.24 3.21 -4.43
C PRO A 44 0.44 4.52 -4.81
N ALA A 45 -0.23 5.63 -4.49
CA ALA A 45 0.32 6.98 -4.57
C ALA A 45 1.22 7.30 -3.35
N MET A 46 1.77 8.50 -3.30
CA MET A 46 2.50 9.07 -2.17
C MET A 46 3.73 8.22 -1.75
N CYS A 47 4.37 7.58 -2.72
CA CYS A 47 5.54 6.76 -2.50
C CYS A 47 6.78 7.45 -3.08
N ASP A 48 7.86 7.53 -2.28
CA ASP A 48 9.17 8.02 -2.69
C ASP A 48 9.14 9.43 -3.30
N PHE A 49 8.65 10.41 -2.55
CA PHE A 49 8.63 11.81 -2.98
C PHE A 49 10.03 12.36 -3.33
N PHE A 50 11.09 11.77 -2.79
CA PHE A 50 12.47 12.14 -3.04
C PHE A 50 13.12 11.40 -4.23
N ALA A 51 12.36 10.64 -4.98
CA ALA A 51 12.87 9.89 -6.16
C ALA A 51 13.59 10.79 -7.16
N LYS A 52 13.09 12.03 -7.37
CA LYS A 52 13.70 13.02 -8.27
C LYS A 52 15.15 13.35 -7.90
N ASN A 53 15.50 13.35 -6.61
CA ASN A 53 16.87 13.58 -6.15
C ASN A 53 17.82 12.42 -6.49
N LYS A 54 17.29 11.33 -7.03
CA LYS A 54 18.01 10.12 -7.45
C LYS A 54 17.75 9.80 -8.93
N ASP A 55 17.42 10.81 -9.72
CA ASP A 55 17.10 10.70 -11.16
C ASP A 55 16.00 9.68 -11.47
N ARG A 56 15.02 9.53 -10.54
CA ARG A 56 13.85 8.68 -10.72
C ARG A 56 12.58 9.50 -10.68
N GLN A 57 11.52 9.00 -11.30
CA GLN A 57 10.21 9.65 -11.25
C GLN A 57 9.57 9.42 -9.87
N PRO A 58 9.17 10.50 -9.15
CA PRO A 58 8.44 10.36 -7.90
C PRO A 58 7.02 9.87 -8.14
N GLY A 59 6.40 9.28 -7.11
CA GLY A 59 4.98 8.97 -7.11
C GLY A 59 4.12 10.23 -7.06
N TRP A 60 2.85 10.10 -7.45
CA TRP A 60 1.85 11.17 -7.32
C TRP A 60 1.54 11.47 -5.82
N PRO A 61 1.29 12.72 -5.42
CA PRO A 61 1.48 13.96 -6.19
C PRO A 61 2.95 14.36 -6.30
N GLN A 62 3.28 15.02 -7.42
CA GLN A 62 4.60 15.63 -7.54
C GLN A 62 4.62 16.94 -6.74
N LEU A 63 5.32 16.96 -5.64
CA LEU A 63 5.37 18.09 -4.73
C LEU A 63 6.47 19.08 -5.15
N SER A 64 6.13 20.38 -5.14
CA SER A 64 7.10 21.46 -5.32
C SER A 64 7.87 21.78 -4.03
N ASN A 65 7.22 21.61 -2.87
CA ASN A 65 7.82 21.78 -1.55
C ASN A 65 7.96 20.43 -0.86
N LEU A 66 9.19 20.01 -0.60
CA LEU A 66 9.51 18.72 0.03
C LEU A 66 9.73 18.80 1.55
N GLN A 67 9.56 19.94 2.19
CA GLN A 67 9.81 20.07 3.63
C GLN A 67 8.88 19.20 4.48
N THR A 68 7.62 19.09 4.08
CA THR A 68 6.61 18.26 4.77
C THR A 68 6.42 16.88 4.14
N ALA A 69 7.00 16.65 2.97
CA ALA A 69 6.85 15.39 2.24
C ALA A 69 7.20 14.13 3.05
N PRO A 70 8.26 14.12 3.90
CA PRO A 70 8.60 12.94 4.71
C PRO A 70 7.49 12.50 5.65
N TYR A 71 6.64 13.42 6.09
CA TYR A 71 5.52 13.11 7.00
C TYR A 71 4.35 12.39 6.31
N TYR A 72 4.37 12.34 4.97
CA TYR A 72 3.31 11.73 4.15
C TYR A 72 3.84 10.68 3.17
N ASP A 73 5.15 10.41 3.17
CA ASP A 73 5.74 9.42 2.27
C ASP A 73 5.51 7.99 2.78
N CYS A 74 4.85 7.18 1.95
CA CYS A 74 4.56 5.78 2.27
C CYS A 74 5.80 4.97 2.66
N VAL A 75 6.98 5.29 2.13
CA VAL A 75 8.25 4.61 2.47
C VAL A 75 8.53 4.71 3.97
N ASN A 76 8.18 5.84 4.60
CA ASN A 76 8.40 6.06 6.03
C ASN A 76 7.43 5.26 6.91
N PHE A 77 6.22 5.02 6.45
CA PHE A 77 5.22 4.21 7.19
C PHE A 77 5.38 2.71 6.93
N ALA A 78 5.82 2.34 5.74
CA ALA A 78 6.04 0.96 5.33
C ALA A 78 6.92 0.17 6.31
N ARG A 79 7.95 0.82 6.88
CA ARG A 79 8.89 0.20 7.85
C ARG A 79 8.26 -0.24 9.16
N TYR A 80 7.06 0.25 9.48
CA TYR A 80 6.33 -0.12 10.70
C TYR A 80 5.26 -1.18 10.45
N MET A 81 5.09 -1.64 9.21
CA MET A 81 4.12 -2.67 8.85
C MET A 81 4.40 -3.98 9.58
N LYS A 82 3.38 -4.52 10.26
CA LYS A 82 3.48 -5.77 11.03
C LYS A 82 2.57 -6.88 10.52
N CYS A 83 1.61 -6.53 9.65
CA CYS A 83 0.68 -7.48 9.07
C CYS A 83 1.10 -7.90 7.66
N PRO A 84 0.59 -9.01 7.11
CA PRO A 84 0.81 -9.40 5.73
C PRO A 84 0.40 -8.29 4.76
N PHE A 85 1.24 -8.08 3.76
CA PHE A 85 1.13 -7.00 2.80
C PHE A 85 1.23 -7.50 1.37
N THR A 86 0.25 -7.14 0.53
CA THR A 86 0.26 -7.44 -0.90
C THR A 86 0.14 -6.15 -1.70
N ILE A 87 0.96 -6.02 -2.75
CA ILE A 87 0.93 -4.86 -3.65
C ILE A 87 0.84 -5.30 -5.11
N TYR A 88 -0.05 -4.65 -5.88
CA TYR A 88 -0.03 -4.67 -7.33
C TYR A 88 0.76 -3.48 -7.87
N VAL A 89 1.71 -3.77 -8.77
CA VAL A 89 2.55 -2.76 -9.42
C VAL A 89 2.31 -2.82 -10.93
N GLY A 90 1.83 -1.71 -11.50
CA GLY A 90 1.63 -1.54 -12.94
C GLY A 90 2.89 -1.00 -13.61
N PHE A 91 3.49 -1.75 -14.54
CA PHE A 91 4.73 -1.33 -15.20
C PHE A 91 4.51 -0.22 -16.24
N GLY A 92 3.27 -0.01 -16.70
CA GLY A 92 2.87 1.12 -17.53
C GLY A 92 2.29 2.30 -16.76
N ASP A 93 2.38 2.30 -15.42
CA ASP A 93 1.84 3.38 -14.60
C ASP A 93 2.79 4.58 -14.57
N ILE A 94 2.38 5.67 -15.22
CA ILE A 94 3.12 6.94 -15.26
C ILE A 94 2.76 7.88 -14.11
N SER A 95 1.64 7.63 -13.40
CA SER A 95 1.21 8.44 -12.25
C SER A 95 1.87 7.99 -10.96
N CYS A 96 1.87 6.67 -10.73
CA CYS A 96 2.52 6.04 -9.59
C CYS A 96 3.53 5.00 -10.10
N PRO A 97 4.70 5.44 -10.57
CA PRO A 97 5.62 4.60 -11.33
C PRO A 97 6.14 3.42 -10.51
N PRO A 98 6.48 2.30 -11.15
CA PRO A 98 6.97 1.10 -10.48
C PRO A 98 8.10 1.37 -9.49
N SER A 99 9.04 2.25 -9.84
CA SER A 99 10.19 2.58 -8.99
C SER A 99 9.77 3.15 -7.64
N SER A 100 8.73 4.00 -7.59
CA SER A 100 8.22 4.58 -6.36
C SER A 100 7.45 3.54 -5.53
N ASN A 101 6.66 2.70 -6.19
CA ASN A 101 5.94 1.59 -5.53
C ASN A 101 6.92 0.59 -4.90
N TYR A 102 7.99 0.22 -5.62
CA TYR A 102 9.02 -0.64 -5.09
C TYR A 102 9.81 -0.04 -3.94
N ALA A 103 10.04 1.28 -3.93
CA ALA A 103 10.68 1.94 -2.79
C ALA A 103 9.88 1.71 -1.50
N ALA A 104 8.56 1.87 -1.54
CA ALA A 104 7.70 1.59 -0.39
C ALA A 104 7.60 0.09 -0.08
N TYR A 105 7.42 -0.77 -1.10
CA TYR A 105 7.38 -2.22 -0.93
C TYR A 105 8.63 -2.76 -0.24
N ASN A 106 9.81 -2.34 -0.68
CA ASN A 106 11.08 -2.82 -0.13
C ASN A 106 11.25 -2.45 1.34
N ALA A 107 10.67 -1.34 1.78
CA ALA A 107 10.72 -0.88 3.18
C ALA A 107 9.79 -1.67 4.13
N VAL A 108 8.84 -2.47 3.61
CA VAL A 108 7.96 -3.32 4.44
C VAL A 108 8.75 -4.48 5.02
N PRO A 109 8.82 -4.67 6.35
CA PRO A 109 9.57 -5.75 7.00
C PRO A 109 8.77 -7.04 7.19
N SER A 110 7.43 -6.97 7.20
CA SER A 110 6.56 -8.12 7.42
C SER A 110 6.48 -9.03 6.18
N GLU A 111 5.79 -10.16 6.30
CA GLU A 111 5.44 -10.99 5.15
C GLU A 111 4.82 -10.16 4.05
N LYS A 112 5.38 -10.24 2.84
CA LYS A 112 4.97 -9.38 1.73
C LYS A 112 5.01 -10.08 0.39
N LYS A 113 4.08 -9.67 -0.49
CA LYS A 113 3.93 -10.17 -1.85
C LYS A 113 3.82 -9.02 -2.82
N VAL A 114 4.56 -9.08 -3.94
CA VAL A 114 4.39 -8.16 -5.07
C VAL A 114 3.81 -8.90 -6.27
N ILE A 115 2.86 -8.28 -6.94
CA ILE A 115 2.25 -8.80 -8.18
C ILE A 115 2.49 -7.78 -9.28
N ASN A 116 3.39 -8.14 -10.18
CA ASN A 116 3.77 -7.29 -11.30
C ASN A 116 2.82 -7.47 -12.47
N LYS A 117 2.36 -6.37 -13.04
CA LYS A 117 1.47 -6.32 -14.19
C LYS A 117 2.14 -5.57 -15.34
N ILE A 118 2.74 -6.31 -16.25
CA ILE A 118 3.33 -5.77 -17.47
C ILE A 118 2.21 -5.14 -18.31
N GLY A 119 2.42 -3.91 -18.81
CA GLY A 119 1.44 -3.18 -19.61
C GLY A 119 0.25 -2.57 -18.85
N MET A 120 0.13 -2.84 -17.54
CA MET A 120 -0.91 -2.20 -16.73
C MET A 120 -0.50 -0.77 -16.36
N GLY A 121 -1.37 0.18 -16.64
CA GLY A 121 -1.28 1.57 -16.20
C GLY A 121 -1.85 1.78 -14.79
N HIS A 122 -2.34 3.01 -14.54
CA HIS A 122 -2.91 3.41 -13.25
C HIS A 122 -4.35 2.89 -13.06
N THR A 123 -4.49 1.59 -12.81
CA THR A 123 -5.80 0.92 -12.69
C THR A 123 -5.76 -0.25 -11.70
N ILE A 124 -6.95 -0.76 -11.35
CA ILE A 124 -7.10 -2.01 -10.60
C ILE A 124 -7.14 -3.16 -11.63
N PRO A 125 -6.26 -4.16 -11.52
CA PRO A 125 -6.29 -5.30 -12.43
C PRO A 125 -7.53 -6.19 -12.17
N PRO A 126 -8.13 -6.82 -13.18
CA PRO A 126 -9.34 -7.65 -13.01
C PRO A 126 -9.18 -8.80 -12.01
N ASP A 127 -7.96 -9.31 -11.87
CA ASP A 127 -7.65 -10.44 -10.98
C ASP A 127 -7.37 -10.02 -9.51
N TYR A 128 -7.59 -8.74 -9.16
CA TYR A 128 -7.41 -8.30 -7.76
C TYR A 128 -8.38 -9.02 -6.80
N TYR A 129 -9.54 -9.43 -7.29
CA TYR A 129 -10.52 -10.18 -6.50
C TYR A 129 -9.94 -11.47 -5.92
N ARG A 130 -9.06 -12.14 -6.66
CA ARG A 130 -8.38 -13.35 -6.18
C ARG A 130 -7.54 -13.09 -4.93
N GLU A 131 -6.78 -12.00 -4.92
CA GLU A 131 -5.95 -11.62 -3.76
C GLU A 131 -6.82 -11.11 -2.61
N LEU A 132 -7.92 -10.42 -2.92
CA LEU A 132 -8.90 -10.00 -1.91
C LEU A 132 -9.55 -11.23 -1.22
N GLU A 133 -9.94 -12.23 -1.98
CA GLU A 133 -10.45 -13.50 -1.44
C GLU A 133 -9.43 -14.22 -0.56
N GLN A 134 -8.15 -14.25 -0.99
CA GLN A 134 -7.07 -14.82 -0.18
C GLN A 134 -6.89 -14.07 1.14
N MET A 135 -6.92 -12.74 1.10
CA MET A 135 -6.87 -11.91 2.30
C MET A 135 -8.05 -12.18 3.23
N VAL A 136 -9.27 -12.27 2.70
CA VAL A 136 -10.47 -12.60 3.50
C VAL A 136 -10.35 -14.00 4.11
N LYS A 137 -9.87 -14.98 3.34
CA LYS A 137 -9.64 -16.35 3.85
C LYS A 137 -8.60 -16.37 4.98
N TYR A 138 -7.50 -15.64 4.81
CA TYR A 138 -6.48 -15.48 5.86
C TYR A 138 -7.11 -14.90 7.14
N LEU A 139 -7.88 -13.80 7.02
CA LEU A 139 -8.52 -13.14 8.16
C LEU A 139 -9.56 -14.02 8.87
N LYS A 140 -10.29 -14.88 8.14
CA LYS A 140 -11.25 -15.83 8.72
C LYS A 140 -10.57 -16.92 9.54
N ASN A 141 -9.35 -17.30 9.19
CA ASN A 141 -8.59 -18.37 9.84
C ASN A 141 -7.68 -17.87 10.97
N LYS A 142 -7.66 -16.57 11.21
CA LYS A 142 -6.93 -15.92 12.29
C LYS A 142 -7.81 -15.85 13.54
#